data_62ab2d0acf099a271d1efadffdd9dc22
#
_entry.id   62ab2d0acf099a271d1efadffdd9dc22
#
_cell.length_a   1.000
_cell.length_b   1.000
_cell.length_c   1.000
_cell.angle_alpha   90.00
_cell.angle_beta   90.00
_cell.angle_gamma   90.00
#
_symmetry.space_group_name_H-M   'P 1'
#
loop_
_entity.id
_entity.type
_entity.pdbx_description
1 polymer ?
#
loop_
_entity_poly.entity_id
_entity_poly.type
_entity_poly.pdbx_seq_one_letter_code
_entity_poly.pdbx_strand_id
1 'polypeptide(L)'
;MGERVQKAEIAFFGGSFTAIDPDYRLALLKTAHAACETYGFAGIRCSTRPDAIDDERLTVLKQYGVTAIELGAQSMDGEVLLLNRRGHTAKDVENAARLIRAYGFELGLQMMTGLPGDSNAKAMKTVERLLALKPNTMRIYPTIVLENTPLCDLYRAGKYTPQTLEDAVSLCAKLIPMIEQRGVKLIRVGLHASEELENRVAGPFHPAFMELCRSAIFRENVLKALQARNDSVVTVDVDPRMLSIALGQKKENLQHFSKHGYTVHIRPDASLSGGTYRLR
;
A
#
# COMPACT_ATOMS: atom_id res chain seq x y z
N MET A 1 24.67 -2.29 17.62
CA MET A 1 24.34 -1.99 16.21
C MET A 1 24.07 -3.25 15.37
N GLY A 2 24.73 -4.40 15.64
CA GLY A 2 24.72 -5.60 14.78
C GLY A 2 23.34 -6.18 14.41
N GLU A 3 22.47 -6.47 15.35
CA GLU A 3 21.18 -7.13 15.06
C GLU A 3 20.17 -6.29 14.25
N ARG A 4 20.24 -4.97 14.29
CA ARG A 4 19.36 -4.08 13.50
C ARG A 4 19.80 -4.00 12.04
N VAL A 5 21.10 -4.06 11.78
CA VAL A 5 21.65 -4.00 10.42
C VAL A 5 21.29 -5.26 9.63
N GLN A 6 21.35 -6.44 10.27
CA GLN A 6 20.98 -7.72 9.66
C GLN A 6 19.50 -7.83 9.25
N LYS A 7 18.65 -6.93 9.74
CA LYS A 7 17.22 -6.84 9.38
C LYS A 7 16.91 -5.67 8.44
N ALA A 8 17.90 -4.84 8.13
CA ALA A 8 17.74 -3.68 7.26
C ALA A 8 18.14 -4.02 5.82
N GLU A 9 17.41 -3.47 4.87
CA GLU A 9 17.72 -3.57 3.44
C GLU A 9 18.17 -2.20 2.92
N ILE A 10 19.08 -2.19 1.95
CA ILE A 10 19.38 -1.02 1.14
C ILE A 10 18.28 -0.91 0.08
N ALA A 11 17.67 0.28 -0.07
CA ALA A 11 16.54 0.44 -0.97
C ALA A 11 16.75 1.59 -1.96
N PHE A 12 16.56 1.30 -3.25
CA PHE A 12 16.55 2.27 -4.32
C PHE A 12 15.11 2.62 -4.69
N PHE A 13 14.70 3.85 -4.32
CA PHE A 13 13.38 4.42 -4.62
C PHE A 13 13.52 5.77 -5.35
N GLY A 14 12.41 6.29 -5.84
CA GLY A 14 12.34 7.63 -6.43
C GLY A 14 12.40 7.64 -7.95
N GLY A 15 12.30 6.50 -8.60
CA GLY A 15 12.29 6.39 -10.06
C GLY A 15 12.15 4.96 -10.52
N SER A 16 12.52 4.72 -11.77
CA SER A 16 12.54 3.38 -12.34
C SER A 16 14.00 2.90 -12.37
N PHE A 17 14.43 2.20 -11.33
CA PHE A 17 15.83 1.83 -11.12
C PHE A 17 16.43 1.06 -12.31
N THR A 18 15.65 0.19 -12.94
CA THR A 18 16.14 -0.58 -14.10
C THR A 18 16.16 0.22 -15.41
N ALA A 19 15.55 1.40 -15.44
CA ALA A 19 15.46 2.27 -16.62
C ALA A 19 16.42 3.47 -16.59
N ILE A 20 17.20 3.65 -15.52
CA ILE A 20 18.25 4.68 -15.47
C ILE A 20 19.46 4.25 -16.31
N ASP A 21 20.38 5.18 -16.52
CA ASP A 21 21.63 4.92 -17.23
C ASP A 21 22.34 3.65 -16.72
N PRO A 22 22.77 2.72 -17.60
CA PRO A 22 23.34 1.44 -17.19
C PRO A 22 24.62 1.56 -16.35
N ASP A 23 25.51 2.50 -16.67
CA ASP A 23 26.77 2.67 -15.94
C ASP A 23 26.51 3.25 -14.55
N TYR A 24 25.59 4.21 -14.45
CA TYR A 24 25.17 4.76 -13.17
C TYR A 24 24.47 3.70 -12.30
N ARG A 25 23.57 2.91 -12.90
CA ARG A 25 22.94 1.78 -12.20
C ARG A 25 23.95 0.79 -11.66
N LEU A 26 24.95 0.44 -12.49
CA LEU A 26 26.02 -0.48 -12.11
C LEU A 26 26.87 0.06 -10.96
N ALA A 27 27.20 1.35 -10.98
CA ALA A 27 27.93 2.00 -9.90
C ALA A 27 27.17 1.94 -8.57
N LEU A 28 25.86 2.24 -8.60
CA LEU A 28 24.98 2.14 -7.42
C LEU A 28 24.90 0.70 -6.89
N LEU A 29 24.76 -0.29 -7.78
CA LEU A 29 24.69 -1.70 -7.39
C LEU A 29 26.00 -2.17 -6.74
N LYS A 30 27.16 -1.83 -7.32
CA LYS A 30 28.48 -2.16 -6.74
C LYS A 30 28.63 -1.59 -5.34
N THR A 31 28.26 -0.32 -5.14
CA THR A 31 28.35 0.34 -3.84
C THR A 31 27.42 -0.31 -2.81
N ALA A 32 26.18 -0.61 -3.19
CA ALA A 32 25.23 -1.27 -2.31
C ALA A 32 25.64 -2.71 -1.95
N HIS A 33 26.16 -3.45 -2.93
CA HIS A 33 26.67 -4.81 -2.74
C HIS A 33 27.83 -4.84 -1.75
N ALA A 34 28.83 -3.98 -1.96
CA ALA A 34 29.97 -3.85 -1.05
C ALA A 34 29.54 -3.45 0.38
N ALA A 35 28.52 -2.58 0.50
CA ALA A 35 27.95 -2.23 1.79
C ALA A 35 27.25 -3.43 2.47
N CYS A 36 26.53 -4.27 1.70
CA CYS A 36 25.92 -5.48 2.23
C CYS A 36 26.99 -6.45 2.77
N GLU A 37 28.07 -6.65 2.03
CA GLU A 37 29.19 -7.52 2.46
C GLU A 37 29.91 -6.96 3.70
N THR A 38 30.14 -5.64 3.75
CA THR A 38 30.89 -5.00 4.82
C THR A 38 30.10 -4.92 6.12
N TYR A 39 28.81 -4.55 6.03
CA TYR A 39 27.98 -4.23 7.21
C TYR A 39 26.92 -5.28 7.53
N GLY A 40 26.69 -6.28 6.65
CA GLY A 40 25.75 -7.36 6.89
C GLY A 40 24.28 -6.95 6.72
N PHE A 41 23.96 -6.05 5.77
CA PHE A 41 22.58 -5.76 5.42
C PHE A 41 21.87 -7.00 4.86
N ALA A 42 20.55 -7.11 5.10
CA ALA A 42 19.73 -8.25 4.70
C ALA A 42 19.62 -8.43 3.17
N GLY A 43 19.85 -7.37 2.41
CA GLY A 43 19.79 -7.39 0.95
C GLY A 43 19.56 -6.01 0.33
N ILE A 44 19.29 -6.01 -0.95
CA ILE A 44 19.03 -4.81 -1.73
C ILE A 44 17.63 -4.91 -2.33
N ARG A 45 16.86 -3.84 -2.21
CA ARG A 45 15.53 -3.71 -2.80
C ARG A 45 15.50 -2.56 -3.80
N CYS A 46 14.84 -2.72 -4.93
CA CYS A 46 14.65 -1.63 -5.88
C CYS A 46 13.21 -1.53 -6.38
N SER A 47 12.80 -0.31 -6.72
CA SER A 47 11.52 -0.01 -7.36
C SER A 47 11.72 0.26 -8.85
N THR A 48 10.86 -0.30 -9.68
CA THR A 48 10.95 -0.08 -11.12
C THR A 48 9.59 -0.20 -11.82
N ARG A 49 9.57 0.21 -13.09
CA ARG A 49 8.40 0.10 -13.96
C ARG A 49 8.36 -1.25 -14.67
N PRO A 50 7.16 -1.79 -14.98
CA PRO A 50 7.02 -3.12 -15.54
C PRO A 50 7.67 -3.31 -16.92
N ASP A 51 7.65 -2.28 -17.76
CA ASP A 51 8.23 -2.30 -19.13
C ASP A 51 9.78 -2.18 -19.16
N ALA A 52 10.42 -2.08 -17.98
CA ALA A 52 11.88 -2.02 -17.85
C ALA A 52 12.44 -3.28 -17.13
N ILE A 53 11.81 -4.43 -17.33
CA ILE A 53 12.21 -5.74 -16.81
C ILE A 53 12.45 -6.69 -17.97
N ASP A 54 13.66 -7.23 -18.03
CA ASP A 54 14.11 -8.27 -18.96
C ASP A 54 15.18 -9.16 -18.32
N ASP A 55 15.57 -10.21 -19.03
CA ASP A 55 16.55 -11.20 -18.55
C ASP A 55 17.92 -10.58 -18.28
N GLU A 56 18.38 -9.65 -19.12
CA GLU A 56 19.67 -8.99 -18.97
C GLU A 56 19.72 -8.18 -17.66
N ARG A 57 18.70 -7.33 -17.45
CA ARG A 57 18.60 -6.50 -16.24
C ARG A 57 18.47 -7.36 -14.98
N LEU A 58 17.65 -8.41 -15.01
CA LEU A 58 17.47 -9.30 -13.86
C LEU A 58 18.74 -10.07 -13.53
N THR A 59 19.52 -10.49 -14.55
CA THR A 59 20.81 -11.14 -14.35
C THR A 59 21.79 -10.22 -13.61
N VAL A 60 21.89 -8.96 -14.04
CA VAL A 60 22.74 -7.97 -13.36
C VAL A 60 22.27 -7.73 -11.94
N LEU A 61 20.96 -7.52 -11.70
CA LEU A 61 20.43 -7.34 -10.35
C LEU A 61 20.75 -8.52 -9.43
N LYS A 62 20.61 -9.75 -9.95
CA LYS A 62 20.93 -10.98 -9.21
C LYS A 62 22.41 -11.07 -8.84
N GLN A 63 23.29 -10.73 -9.77
CA GLN A 63 24.75 -10.74 -9.57
C GLN A 63 25.18 -9.82 -8.43
N TYR A 64 24.51 -8.67 -8.26
CA TYR A 64 24.84 -7.70 -7.22
C TYR A 64 23.97 -7.82 -5.95
N GLY A 65 23.34 -8.98 -5.72
CA GLY A 65 22.70 -9.29 -4.45
C GLY A 65 21.36 -8.55 -4.21
N VAL A 66 20.68 -8.12 -5.28
CA VAL A 66 19.29 -7.67 -5.14
C VAL A 66 18.44 -8.85 -4.71
N THR A 67 17.61 -8.64 -3.70
CA THR A 67 16.73 -9.67 -3.10
C THR A 67 15.27 -9.44 -3.44
N ALA A 68 14.86 -8.18 -3.64
CA ALA A 68 13.46 -7.82 -3.87
C ALA A 68 13.29 -6.74 -4.94
N ILE A 69 12.26 -6.89 -5.78
CA ILE A 69 11.90 -5.93 -6.83
C ILE A 69 10.44 -5.52 -6.65
N GLU A 70 10.21 -4.21 -6.53
CA GLU A 70 8.87 -3.62 -6.44
C GLU A 70 8.44 -3.04 -7.79
N LEU A 71 7.37 -3.58 -8.38
CA LEU A 71 6.81 -3.08 -9.63
C LEU A 71 5.75 -2.02 -9.37
N GLY A 72 5.92 -0.87 -9.98
CA GLY A 72 4.92 0.19 -10.04
C GLY A 72 3.80 -0.13 -11.03
N ALA A 73 2.98 -1.13 -10.75
CA ALA A 73 1.85 -1.52 -11.60
C ALA A 73 0.79 -0.43 -11.71
N GLN A 74 0.54 0.28 -10.62
CA GLN A 74 -0.43 1.37 -10.43
C GLN A 74 -1.88 0.94 -10.64
N SER A 75 -2.23 0.36 -11.79
CA SER A 75 -3.52 -0.22 -12.12
C SER A 75 -3.34 -1.45 -13.03
N MET A 76 -4.36 -2.30 -13.10
CA MET A 76 -4.47 -3.38 -14.08
C MET A 76 -5.60 -3.10 -15.10
N ASP A 77 -6.17 -1.90 -15.09
CA ASP A 77 -7.15 -1.43 -16.06
C ASP A 77 -6.45 -0.65 -17.17
N GLY A 78 -6.66 -1.07 -18.43
CA GLY A 78 -5.96 -0.51 -19.59
C GLY A 78 -6.33 0.95 -19.86
N GLU A 79 -7.59 1.34 -19.62
CA GLU A 79 -8.03 2.73 -19.76
C GLU A 79 -7.36 3.64 -18.73
N VAL A 80 -7.33 3.20 -17.47
CA VAL A 80 -6.65 3.94 -16.38
C VAL A 80 -5.17 4.11 -16.70
N LEU A 81 -4.48 3.05 -17.14
CA LEU A 81 -3.06 3.13 -17.49
C LEU A 81 -2.82 4.11 -18.66
N LEU A 82 -3.68 4.08 -19.68
CA LEU A 82 -3.59 4.95 -20.84
C LEU A 82 -3.83 6.42 -20.49
N LEU A 83 -4.90 6.73 -19.77
CA LEU A 83 -5.25 8.10 -19.34
C LEU A 83 -4.14 8.72 -18.48
N ASN A 84 -3.46 7.91 -17.70
CA ASN A 84 -2.37 8.34 -16.81
C ASN A 84 -0.98 8.24 -17.46
N ARG A 85 -0.89 7.95 -18.76
CA ARG A 85 0.36 7.91 -19.55
C ARG A 85 1.44 7.06 -18.86
N ARG A 86 1.04 5.86 -18.33
CA ARG A 86 1.98 5.03 -17.56
C ARG A 86 3.07 4.38 -18.41
N GLY A 87 2.90 4.30 -19.73
CA GLY A 87 3.87 3.76 -20.66
C GLY A 87 3.99 2.23 -20.63
N HIS A 88 3.19 1.55 -19.83
CA HIS A 88 3.11 0.09 -19.76
C HIS A 88 1.66 -0.39 -19.75
N THR A 89 1.47 -1.65 -20.03
CA THR A 89 0.17 -2.33 -20.02
C THR A 89 0.06 -3.30 -18.83
N ALA A 90 -1.16 -3.77 -18.55
CA ALA A 90 -1.36 -4.84 -17.59
C ALA A 90 -0.60 -6.13 -17.97
N LYS A 91 -0.41 -6.38 -19.28
CA LYS A 91 0.38 -7.52 -19.78
C LYS A 91 1.87 -7.38 -19.44
N ASP A 92 2.41 -6.19 -19.47
CA ASP A 92 3.80 -5.93 -19.07
C ASP A 92 3.98 -6.21 -17.57
N VAL A 93 2.99 -5.84 -16.72
CA VAL A 93 2.99 -6.18 -15.29
C VAL A 93 3.00 -7.69 -15.09
N GLU A 94 2.14 -8.44 -15.81
CA GLU A 94 2.07 -9.91 -15.73
C GLU A 94 3.39 -10.56 -16.17
N ASN A 95 3.98 -10.10 -17.28
CA ASN A 95 5.24 -10.62 -17.80
C ASN A 95 6.40 -10.33 -16.85
N ALA A 96 6.54 -9.09 -16.39
CA ALA A 96 7.59 -8.69 -15.45
C ALA A 96 7.48 -9.47 -14.12
N ALA A 97 6.27 -9.60 -13.56
CA ALA A 97 6.05 -10.38 -12.34
C ALA A 97 6.46 -11.85 -12.49
N ARG A 98 6.15 -12.47 -13.64
CA ARG A 98 6.56 -13.84 -13.95
C ARG A 98 8.08 -13.97 -14.02
N LEU A 99 8.77 -13.05 -14.71
CA LEU A 99 10.23 -13.05 -14.82
C LEU A 99 10.90 -12.84 -13.45
N ILE A 100 10.49 -11.84 -12.69
CA ILE A 100 11.02 -11.55 -11.35
C ILE A 100 10.96 -12.79 -10.46
N ARG A 101 9.82 -13.49 -10.47
CA ARG A 101 9.65 -14.72 -9.71
C ARG A 101 10.51 -15.88 -10.23
N ALA A 102 10.64 -16.02 -11.55
CA ALA A 102 11.47 -17.07 -12.18
C ALA A 102 12.95 -16.90 -11.79
N TYR A 103 13.42 -15.66 -11.61
CA TYR A 103 14.77 -15.36 -11.14
C TYR A 103 14.94 -15.51 -9.62
N GLY A 104 13.86 -15.80 -8.88
CA GLY A 104 13.89 -16.02 -7.44
C GLY A 104 13.97 -14.76 -6.59
N PHE A 105 13.56 -13.59 -7.13
CA PHE A 105 13.41 -12.37 -6.34
C PHE A 105 12.09 -12.37 -5.57
N GLU A 106 12.06 -11.67 -4.44
CA GLU A 106 10.79 -11.25 -3.84
C GLU A 106 10.08 -10.26 -4.76
N LEU A 107 8.81 -10.54 -5.06
CA LEU A 107 7.96 -9.67 -5.86
C LEU A 107 7.17 -8.73 -4.94
N GLY A 108 7.41 -7.43 -5.05
CA GLY A 108 6.54 -6.38 -4.51
C GLY A 108 5.67 -5.80 -5.61
N LEU A 109 4.40 -5.50 -5.31
CA LEU A 109 3.51 -4.81 -6.24
C LEU A 109 2.96 -3.54 -5.61
N GLN A 110 3.01 -2.45 -6.36
CA GLN A 110 2.44 -1.17 -5.95
C GLN A 110 1.24 -0.83 -6.82
N MET A 111 0.13 -0.49 -6.20
CA MET A 111 -1.06 0.06 -6.87
C MET A 111 -1.38 1.46 -6.38
N MET A 112 -2.10 2.20 -7.20
CA MET A 112 -2.71 3.49 -6.84
C MET A 112 -4.23 3.39 -6.90
N THR A 113 -4.91 4.23 -6.14
CA THR A 113 -6.37 4.40 -6.20
C THR A 113 -6.72 5.84 -6.55
N GLY A 114 -7.85 6.05 -7.18
CA GLY A 114 -8.35 7.39 -7.51
C GLY A 114 -7.58 8.09 -8.63
N LEU A 115 -6.90 7.36 -9.50
CA LEU A 115 -6.30 7.89 -10.73
C LEU A 115 -7.40 8.40 -11.69
N PRO A 116 -7.11 9.36 -12.60
CA PRO A 116 -7.99 9.68 -13.70
C PRO A 116 -8.53 8.44 -14.41
N GLY A 117 -9.85 8.34 -14.54
CA GLY A 117 -10.54 7.17 -15.12
C GLY A 117 -10.70 5.97 -14.21
N ASP A 118 -10.19 6.02 -12.97
CA ASP A 118 -10.36 4.95 -11.99
C ASP A 118 -11.75 5.00 -11.33
N SER A 119 -12.11 3.88 -10.71
CA SER A 119 -13.29 3.71 -9.86
C SER A 119 -13.06 2.65 -8.80
N ASN A 120 -13.90 2.61 -7.79
CA ASN A 120 -13.83 1.57 -6.77
C ASN A 120 -13.88 0.15 -7.39
N ALA A 121 -14.70 -0.06 -8.42
CA ALA A 121 -14.80 -1.34 -9.12
C ALA A 121 -13.51 -1.70 -9.87
N LYS A 122 -12.87 -0.73 -10.55
CA LYS A 122 -11.58 -0.91 -11.24
C LYS A 122 -10.44 -1.16 -10.26
N ALA A 123 -10.42 -0.44 -9.12
CA ALA A 123 -9.44 -0.66 -8.05
C ALA A 123 -9.58 -2.07 -7.42
N MET A 124 -10.82 -2.55 -7.20
CA MET A 124 -11.09 -3.91 -6.71
C MET A 124 -10.59 -4.96 -7.70
N LYS A 125 -10.89 -4.82 -9.00
CA LYS A 125 -10.38 -5.71 -10.05
C LYS A 125 -8.85 -5.65 -10.16
N THR A 126 -8.27 -4.47 -9.97
CA THR A 126 -6.81 -4.30 -9.96
C THR A 126 -6.18 -5.14 -8.85
N VAL A 127 -6.67 -5.05 -7.60
CA VAL A 127 -6.10 -5.83 -6.50
C VAL A 127 -6.26 -7.34 -6.74
N GLU A 128 -7.41 -7.79 -7.26
CA GLU A 128 -7.64 -9.20 -7.59
C GLU A 128 -6.60 -9.72 -8.61
N ARG A 129 -6.37 -8.98 -9.69
CA ARG A 129 -5.39 -9.33 -10.72
C ARG A 129 -3.96 -9.32 -10.19
N LEU A 130 -3.60 -8.33 -9.36
CA LEU A 130 -2.30 -8.27 -8.71
C LEU A 130 -2.07 -9.44 -7.75
N LEU A 131 -3.08 -9.82 -6.97
CA LEU A 131 -3.01 -10.98 -6.07
C LEU A 131 -2.86 -12.31 -6.81
N ALA A 132 -3.43 -12.43 -8.02
CA ALA A 132 -3.24 -13.61 -8.88
C ALA A 132 -1.76 -13.80 -9.30
N LEU A 133 -0.95 -12.74 -9.30
CA LEU A 133 0.50 -12.79 -9.56
C LEU A 133 1.31 -13.29 -8.37
N LYS A 134 0.66 -13.54 -7.22
CA LYS A 134 1.23 -14.06 -5.97
C LYS A 134 2.41 -13.21 -5.47
N PRO A 135 2.22 -11.90 -5.23
CA PRO A 135 3.28 -11.06 -4.69
C PRO A 135 3.62 -11.43 -3.24
N ASN A 136 4.86 -11.16 -2.83
CA ASN A 136 5.29 -11.28 -1.44
C ASN A 136 4.81 -10.06 -0.63
N THR A 137 4.83 -8.89 -1.27
CA THR A 137 4.50 -7.62 -0.62
C THR A 137 3.65 -6.73 -1.53
N MET A 138 2.83 -5.87 -0.91
CA MET A 138 2.06 -4.85 -1.65
C MET A 138 2.10 -3.48 -0.96
N ARG A 139 1.87 -2.44 -1.79
CA ARG A 139 1.63 -1.06 -1.36
C ARG A 139 0.40 -0.50 -2.05
N ILE A 140 -0.35 0.34 -1.34
CA ILE A 140 -1.50 1.07 -1.88
C ILE A 140 -1.26 2.57 -1.66
N TYR A 141 -1.27 3.34 -2.75
CA TYR A 141 -1.14 4.79 -2.70
C TYR A 141 -2.37 5.48 -3.27
N PRO A 142 -3.21 6.11 -2.43
CA PRO A 142 -4.23 7.02 -2.90
C PRO A 142 -3.60 8.18 -3.68
N THR A 143 -4.23 8.57 -4.78
CA THR A 143 -3.72 9.62 -5.66
C THR A 143 -3.93 10.99 -5.01
N ILE A 144 -2.87 11.79 -4.99
CA ILE A 144 -2.90 13.19 -4.58
C ILE A 144 -2.51 14.11 -5.75
N VAL A 145 -3.00 15.32 -5.73
CA VAL A 145 -2.68 16.37 -6.70
C VAL A 145 -1.55 17.22 -6.15
N LEU A 146 -0.43 17.27 -6.86
CA LEU A 146 0.73 18.10 -6.54
C LEU A 146 0.83 19.26 -7.52
N GLU A 147 1.29 20.42 -7.05
CA GLU A 147 1.61 21.57 -7.89
C GLU A 147 2.54 21.18 -9.04
N ASN A 148 2.44 21.93 -10.13
CA ASN A 148 3.32 21.79 -11.30
C ASN A 148 3.27 20.39 -11.96
N THR A 149 2.13 19.70 -11.86
CA THR A 149 1.90 18.40 -12.51
C THR A 149 0.74 18.45 -13.50
N PRO A 150 0.76 17.65 -14.57
CA PRO A 150 -0.37 17.55 -15.49
C PRO A 150 -1.69 17.19 -14.79
N LEU A 151 -1.63 16.47 -13.67
CA LEU A 151 -2.82 16.16 -12.87
C LEU A 151 -3.38 17.41 -12.19
N CYS A 152 -2.53 18.32 -11.75
CA CYS A 152 -2.94 19.62 -11.21
C CYS A 152 -3.67 20.47 -12.27
N ASP A 153 -3.18 20.45 -13.51
CA ASP A 153 -3.83 21.16 -14.62
C ASP A 153 -5.23 20.58 -14.90
N LEU A 154 -5.37 19.26 -14.90
CA LEU A 154 -6.68 18.61 -15.05
C LEU A 154 -7.62 18.95 -13.88
N TYR A 155 -7.11 18.96 -12.65
CA TYR A 155 -7.88 19.33 -11.47
C TYR A 155 -8.37 20.79 -11.56
N ARG A 156 -7.49 21.75 -11.87
CA ARG A 156 -7.82 23.16 -12.00
C ARG A 156 -8.80 23.44 -13.16
N ALA A 157 -8.71 22.64 -14.24
CA ALA A 157 -9.63 22.71 -15.36
C ALA A 157 -10.98 22.01 -15.08
N GLY A 158 -11.22 21.46 -13.89
CA GLY A 158 -12.45 20.73 -13.54
C GLY A 158 -12.61 19.39 -14.27
N LYS A 159 -11.53 18.88 -14.89
CA LYS A 159 -11.52 17.60 -15.64
C LYS A 159 -11.11 16.38 -14.80
N TYR A 160 -10.70 16.60 -13.56
CA TYR A 160 -10.39 15.57 -12.59
C TYR A 160 -10.84 15.99 -11.20
N THR A 161 -11.49 15.08 -10.49
CA THR A 161 -11.89 15.25 -9.08
C THR A 161 -11.16 14.19 -8.25
N PRO A 162 -10.27 14.55 -7.32
CA PRO A 162 -9.61 13.60 -6.46
C PRO A 162 -10.61 12.99 -5.47
N GLN A 163 -10.30 11.77 -5.01
CA GLN A 163 -11.04 11.15 -3.91
C GLN A 163 -10.99 12.05 -2.67
N THR A 164 -12.07 12.05 -1.89
CA THR A 164 -12.03 12.56 -0.53
C THR A 164 -11.21 11.62 0.37
N LEU A 165 -10.81 12.11 1.55
CA LEU A 165 -10.14 11.25 2.54
C LEU A 165 -11.04 10.07 2.94
N GLU A 166 -12.33 10.34 3.15
CA GLU A 166 -13.33 9.36 3.55
C GLU A 166 -13.52 8.27 2.47
N ASP A 167 -13.66 8.66 1.20
CA ASP A 167 -13.78 7.71 0.09
C ASP A 167 -12.55 6.82 -0.06
N ALA A 168 -11.36 7.41 0.03
CA ALA A 168 -10.10 6.67 -0.06
C ALA A 168 -9.92 5.69 1.11
N VAL A 169 -10.26 6.10 2.34
CA VAL A 169 -10.25 5.23 3.52
C VAL A 169 -11.26 4.10 3.35
N SER A 170 -12.49 4.40 2.92
CA SER A 170 -13.54 3.40 2.70
C SER A 170 -13.14 2.37 1.64
N LEU A 171 -12.53 2.80 0.54
CA LEU A 171 -12.01 1.89 -0.48
C LEU A 171 -10.86 1.03 0.07
N CYS A 172 -9.85 1.66 0.68
CA CYS A 172 -8.70 0.94 1.22
C CYS A 172 -9.10 -0.04 2.33
N ALA A 173 -10.12 0.27 3.14
CA ALA A 173 -10.66 -0.64 4.14
C ALA A 173 -11.25 -1.93 3.53
N LYS A 174 -11.66 -1.91 2.26
CA LYS A 174 -12.07 -3.11 1.51
C LYS A 174 -10.88 -3.85 0.88
N LEU A 175 -9.89 -3.11 0.36
CA LEU A 175 -8.72 -3.70 -0.31
C LEU A 175 -7.78 -4.40 0.67
N ILE A 176 -7.57 -3.83 1.87
CA ILE A 176 -6.64 -4.36 2.88
C ILE A 176 -6.96 -5.81 3.27
N PRO A 177 -8.20 -6.16 3.67
CA PRO A 177 -8.53 -7.53 4.02
C PRO A 177 -8.32 -8.52 2.87
N MET A 178 -8.59 -8.13 1.62
CA MET A 178 -8.37 -8.99 0.46
C MET A 178 -6.90 -9.37 0.29
N ILE A 179 -6.00 -8.42 0.54
CA ILE A 179 -4.55 -8.62 0.45
C ILE A 179 -4.06 -9.51 1.59
N GLU A 180 -4.47 -9.21 2.82
CA GLU A 180 -4.03 -9.93 4.02
C GLU A 180 -4.55 -11.37 4.09
N GLN A 181 -5.78 -11.63 3.65
CA GLN A 181 -6.36 -12.98 3.55
C GLN A 181 -5.61 -13.89 2.57
N ARG A 182 -4.87 -13.32 1.62
CA ARG A 182 -4.00 -14.06 0.71
C ARG A 182 -2.58 -14.24 1.24
N GLY A 183 -2.31 -13.86 2.49
CA GLY A 183 -0.99 -13.95 3.12
C GLY A 183 0.04 -12.97 2.56
N VAL A 184 -0.38 -11.96 1.81
CA VAL A 184 0.51 -10.95 1.23
C VAL A 184 0.80 -9.88 2.29
N LYS A 185 2.09 -9.58 2.49
CA LYS A 185 2.51 -8.55 3.44
C LYS A 185 2.24 -7.15 2.88
N LEU A 186 1.33 -6.44 3.51
CA LEU A 186 1.06 -5.05 3.18
C LEU A 186 2.10 -4.14 3.85
N ILE A 187 3.03 -3.61 3.06
CA ILE A 187 4.13 -2.77 3.57
C ILE A 187 3.62 -1.36 3.89
N ARG A 188 2.73 -0.83 3.05
CA ARG A 188 2.25 0.54 3.18
C ARG A 188 0.88 0.75 2.56
N VAL A 189 0.08 1.57 3.25
CA VAL A 189 -1.14 2.18 2.71
C VAL A 189 -1.10 3.68 3.05
N GLY A 190 -1.27 4.52 2.03
CA GLY A 190 -1.09 5.97 2.15
C GLY A 190 0.35 6.43 1.99
N LEU A 191 0.53 7.74 1.88
CA LEU A 191 1.81 8.39 1.61
C LEU A 191 2.51 8.77 2.92
N HIS A 192 3.85 8.79 2.89
CA HIS A 192 4.63 9.40 3.95
C HIS A 192 4.49 10.92 3.91
N ALA A 193 4.59 11.56 5.06
CA ALA A 193 4.91 12.98 5.09
C ALA A 193 6.33 13.16 4.53
N SER A 194 6.46 13.93 3.47
CA SER A 194 7.72 14.32 2.82
C SER A 194 7.62 15.76 2.38
N GLU A 195 8.75 16.40 2.12
CA GLU A 195 8.80 17.79 1.61
C GLU A 195 8.00 17.95 0.31
N GLU A 196 7.99 16.91 -0.55
CA GLU A 196 7.21 16.92 -1.79
C GLU A 196 5.70 17.08 -1.55
N LEU A 197 5.20 16.61 -0.39
CA LEU A 197 3.79 16.76 -0.03
C LEU A 197 3.40 18.14 0.48
N GLU A 198 4.38 19.02 0.74
CA GLU A 198 4.11 20.42 1.06
C GLU A 198 3.48 21.14 -0.14
N ASN A 199 3.79 20.69 -1.37
CA ASN A 199 3.20 21.20 -2.62
C ASN A 199 1.86 20.52 -2.98
N ARG A 200 1.18 19.87 -2.02
CA ARG A 200 -0.11 19.24 -2.25
C ARG A 200 -1.22 20.27 -2.41
N VAL A 201 -1.97 20.14 -3.51
CA VAL A 201 -3.14 20.98 -3.82
C VAL A 201 -4.44 20.32 -3.34
N ALA A 202 -4.60 19.01 -3.59
CA ALA A 202 -5.81 18.26 -3.26
C ALA A 202 -5.54 16.76 -3.11
N GLY A 203 -6.54 16.03 -2.63
CA GLY A 203 -6.52 14.57 -2.52
C GLY A 203 -6.38 14.06 -1.09
N PRO A 204 -6.52 12.74 -0.90
CA PRO A 204 -6.72 12.09 0.38
C PRO A 204 -5.41 11.86 1.14
N PHE A 205 -4.81 12.90 1.66
CA PHE A 205 -3.62 12.77 2.51
C PHE A 205 -3.97 12.84 3.99
N HIS A 206 -3.45 11.88 4.75
CA HIS A 206 -3.43 11.91 6.21
C HIS A 206 -2.19 11.17 6.73
N PRO A 207 -1.42 11.71 7.71
CA PRO A 207 -0.22 11.07 8.22
C PRO A 207 -0.48 9.68 8.85
N ALA A 208 -1.66 9.49 9.45
CA ALA A 208 -2.13 8.23 10.02
C ALA A 208 -3.11 7.50 9.09
N PHE A 209 -2.96 7.56 7.75
CA PHE A 209 -3.92 7.01 6.79
C PHE A 209 -4.21 5.51 7.02
N MET A 210 -3.18 4.71 7.27
CA MET A 210 -3.34 3.28 7.58
C MET A 210 -4.16 3.06 8.85
N GLU A 211 -3.98 3.88 9.89
CA GLU A 211 -4.73 3.79 11.14
C GLU A 211 -6.22 4.09 10.90
N LEU A 212 -6.53 5.09 10.06
CA LEU A 212 -7.91 5.38 9.64
C LEU A 212 -8.54 4.18 8.93
N CYS A 213 -7.81 3.54 8.01
CA CYS A 213 -8.30 2.34 7.33
C CYS A 213 -8.54 1.19 8.32
N ARG A 214 -7.63 0.96 9.26
CA ARG A 214 -7.80 -0.06 10.31
C ARG A 214 -9.01 0.23 11.20
N SER A 215 -9.22 1.50 11.55
CA SER A 215 -10.38 1.94 12.32
C SER A 215 -11.69 1.67 11.56
N ALA A 216 -11.73 1.96 10.27
CA ALA A 216 -12.87 1.65 9.42
C ALA A 216 -13.16 0.14 9.32
N ILE A 217 -12.11 -0.68 9.15
CA ILE A 217 -12.23 -2.16 9.14
C ILE A 217 -12.79 -2.67 10.46
N PHE A 218 -12.26 -2.20 11.59
CA PHE A 218 -12.74 -2.57 12.92
C PHE A 218 -14.23 -2.20 13.07
N ARG A 219 -14.59 -0.98 12.74
CA ARG A 219 -15.96 -0.47 12.80
C ARG A 219 -16.94 -1.32 12.01
N GLU A 220 -16.62 -1.64 10.74
CA GLU A 220 -17.47 -2.47 9.89
C GLU A 220 -17.62 -3.90 10.44
N ASN A 221 -16.54 -4.50 10.91
CA ASN A 221 -16.58 -5.85 11.46
C ASN A 221 -17.39 -5.93 12.75
N VAL A 222 -17.23 -4.96 13.66
CA VAL A 222 -18.01 -4.89 14.89
C VAL A 222 -19.49 -4.64 14.57
N LEU A 223 -19.79 -3.70 13.65
CA LEU A 223 -21.17 -3.45 13.26
C LEU A 223 -21.86 -4.68 12.69
N LYS A 224 -21.22 -5.44 11.81
CA LYS A 224 -21.73 -6.71 11.30
C LYS A 224 -22.00 -7.72 12.41
N ALA A 225 -21.10 -7.82 13.39
CA ALA A 225 -21.27 -8.72 14.52
C ALA A 225 -22.41 -8.28 15.44
N LEU A 226 -22.62 -6.96 15.64
CA LEU A 226 -23.74 -6.40 16.39
C LEU A 226 -25.09 -6.68 15.71
N GLN A 227 -25.15 -6.53 14.39
CA GLN A 227 -26.37 -6.81 13.61
C GLN A 227 -26.81 -8.28 13.68
N ALA A 228 -25.90 -9.19 13.99
CA ALA A 228 -26.21 -10.63 14.19
C ALA A 228 -26.66 -10.93 15.64
N ARG A 229 -26.73 -9.93 16.52
CA ARG A 229 -27.14 -10.05 17.94
C ARG A 229 -28.39 -9.26 18.19
N ASN A 230 -29.11 -9.64 19.26
CA ASN A 230 -30.31 -8.91 19.70
C ASN A 230 -29.98 -7.84 20.76
N ASP A 231 -28.72 -7.73 21.17
CA ASP A 231 -28.27 -6.82 22.22
C ASP A 231 -28.00 -5.42 21.64
N SER A 232 -28.60 -4.40 22.26
CA SER A 232 -28.34 -2.98 21.93
C SER A 232 -27.18 -2.37 22.74
N VAL A 233 -26.75 -3.02 23.83
CA VAL A 233 -25.63 -2.60 24.69
C VAL A 233 -24.61 -3.70 24.73
N VAL A 234 -23.40 -3.44 24.23
CA VAL A 234 -22.34 -4.45 24.08
C VAL A 234 -20.99 -3.90 24.54
N THR A 235 -20.24 -4.73 25.22
CA THR A 235 -18.83 -4.44 25.52
C THR A 235 -17.93 -5.11 24.51
N VAL A 236 -16.95 -4.36 23.96
CA VAL A 236 -15.91 -4.88 23.07
C VAL A 236 -14.58 -4.76 23.78
N ASP A 237 -14.04 -5.90 24.21
CA ASP A 237 -12.69 -5.98 24.75
C ASP A 237 -11.68 -6.02 23.60
N VAL A 238 -10.64 -5.22 23.66
CA VAL A 238 -9.64 -5.08 22.58
C VAL A 238 -8.21 -5.26 23.11
N ASP A 239 -7.30 -5.78 22.27
CA ASP A 239 -5.85 -5.67 22.53
C ASP A 239 -5.52 -4.22 22.88
N PRO A 240 -4.81 -3.93 23.99
CA PRO A 240 -4.51 -2.56 24.42
C PRO A 240 -3.86 -1.71 23.32
N ARG A 241 -3.10 -2.31 22.41
CA ARG A 241 -2.48 -1.64 21.26
C ARG A 241 -3.46 -1.22 20.18
N MET A 242 -4.67 -1.77 20.18
CA MET A 242 -5.75 -1.41 19.25
C MET A 242 -6.71 -0.35 19.79
N LEU A 243 -6.54 0.14 21.01
CA LEU A 243 -7.51 1.02 21.64
C LEU A 243 -7.77 2.28 20.82
N SER A 244 -6.74 2.92 20.25
CA SER A 244 -6.87 4.10 19.37
C SER A 244 -7.66 3.77 18.10
N ILE A 245 -7.33 2.66 17.47
CA ILE A 245 -8.00 2.15 16.26
C ILE A 245 -9.46 1.84 16.54
N ALA A 246 -9.74 1.18 17.66
CA ALA A 246 -11.07 0.77 18.04
C ALA A 246 -11.98 1.98 18.39
N LEU A 247 -11.45 2.97 19.08
CA LEU A 247 -12.17 4.22 19.35
C LEU A 247 -12.35 5.08 18.09
N GLY A 248 -11.37 5.04 17.18
CA GLY A 248 -11.28 5.96 16.05
C GLY A 248 -10.93 7.38 16.46
N GLN A 249 -10.62 8.23 15.49
CA GLN A 249 -10.30 9.64 15.73
C GLN A 249 -11.53 10.32 16.37
N LYS A 250 -11.29 11.10 17.43
CA LYS A 250 -12.34 11.79 18.19
C LYS A 250 -13.51 10.86 18.61
N LYS A 251 -13.22 9.57 18.82
CA LYS A 251 -14.20 8.53 19.17
C LYS A 251 -15.30 8.33 18.11
N GLU A 252 -14.98 8.52 16.85
CA GLU A 252 -15.93 8.44 15.73
C GLU A 252 -16.61 7.07 15.62
N ASN A 253 -15.94 5.97 15.98
CA ASN A 253 -16.52 4.64 15.94
C ASN A 253 -17.68 4.49 16.96
N LEU A 254 -17.54 5.06 18.17
CA LEU A 254 -18.64 5.06 19.17
C LEU A 254 -19.84 5.84 18.66
N GLN A 255 -19.59 7.01 18.05
CA GLN A 255 -20.66 7.82 17.45
C GLN A 255 -21.34 7.08 16.30
N HIS A 256 -20.56 6.35 15.50
CA HIS A 256 -21.09 5.55 14.39
C HIS A 256 -21.98 4.42 14.90
N PHE A 257 -21.56 3.66 15.92
CA PHE A 257 -22.38 2.61 16.52
C PHE A 257 -23.68 3.18 17.13
N SER A 258 -23.59 4.32 17.81
CA SER A 258 -24.76 5.00 18.38
C SER A 258 -25.78 5.40 17.32
N LYS A 259 -25.34 5.92 16.16
CA LYS A 259 -26.22 6.23 15.02
C LYS A 259 -26.94 4.99 14.46
N HIS A 260 -26.40 3.79 14.67
CA HIS A 260 -27.02 2.53 14.28
C HIS A 260 -27.81 1.85 15.41
N GLY A 261 -28.05 2.56 16.53
CA GLY A 261 -28.86 2.08 17.64
C GLY A 261 -28.10 1.22 18.66
N TYR A 262 -26.76 1.19 18.61
CA TYR A 262 -25.94 0.40 19.52
C TYR A 262 -25.17 1.28 20.50
N THR A 263 -25.21 0.92 21.81
CA THR A 263 -24.30 1.46 22.82
C THR A 263 -23.12 0.52 22.99
N VAL A 264 -21.93 0.95 22.53
CA VAL A 264 -20.72 0.12 22.57
C VAL A 264 -19.73 0.67 23.58
N HIS A 265 -19.30 -0.18 24.52
CA HIS A 265 -18.25 0.11 25.49
C HIS A 265 -16.96 -0.58 25.04
N ILE A 266 -15.93 0.19 24.70
CA ILE A 266 -14.63 -0.37 24.29
C ILE A 266 -13.70 -0.36 25.50
N ARG A 267 -13.09 -1.51 25.84
CA ARG A 267 -12.20 -1.67 26.97
C ARG A 267 -10.90 -2.39 26.54
N PRO A 268 -9.73 -1.96 27.01
CA PRO A 268 -8.50 -2.72 26.83
C PRO A 268 -8.52 -3.99 27.67
N ASP A 269 -8.11 -5.12 27.09
CA ASP A 269 -7.94 -6.40 27.76
C ASP A 269 -6.53 -6.94 27.48
N ALA A 270 -5.68 -6.98 28.52
CA ALA A 270 -4.30 -7.42 28.41
C ALA A 270 -4.13 -8.93 28.07
N SER A 271 -5.22 -9.71 28.17
CA SER A 271 -5.21 -11.12 27.72
C SER A 271 -5.28 -11.25 26.19
N LEU A 272 -5.64 -10.18 25.48
CA LEU A 272 -5.71 -10.12 24.03
C LEU A 272 -4.41 -9.59 23.44
N SER A 273 -4.01 -10.16 22.31
CA SER A 273 -2.77 -9.80 21.60
C SER A 273 -2.97 -9.95 20.09
N GLY A 274 -1.97 -9.51 19.31
CA GLY A 274 -2.00 -9.68 17.84
C GLY A 274 -3.09 -8.89 17.12
N GLY A 275 -3.63 -7.85 17.76
CA GLY A 275 -4.67 -7.03 17.17
C GLY A 275 -6.06 -7.67 17.21
N THR A 276 -6.33 -8.54 18.18
CA THR A 276 -7.61 -9.22 18.34
C THR A 276 -8.58 -8.42 19.22
N TYR A 277 -9.87 -8.76 19.12
CA TYR A 277 -10.93 -8.22 19.97
C TYR A 277 -12.00 -9.28 20.23
N ARG A 278 -12.83 -9.05 21.26
CA ARG A 278 -13.91 -9.96 21.68
C ARG A 278 -15.16 -9.15 22.03
N LEU A 279 -16.31 -9.54 21.52
CA LEU A 279 -17.61 -9.01 21.93
C LEU A 279 -18.14 -9.81 23.13
N ARG A 280 -18.61 -9.09 24.14
CA ARG A 280 -19.30 -9.65 25.32
C ARG A 280 -20.74 -9.18 25.40
#